data_61ad091187d54bb4d7119ff12cf4fca4
#
_entry.id   61ad091187d54bb4d7119ff12cf4fca4
#
_cell.length_a   1.000
_cell.length_b   1.000
_cell.length_c   1.000
_cell.angle_alpha   90.00
_cell.angle_beta   90.00
_cell.angle_gamma   90.00
#
_symmetry.space_group_name_H-M   'P 1'
#
loop_
_entity.id
_entity.type
_entity.pdbx_description
1 polymer ?
#
loop_
_entity_poly.entity_id
_entity_poly.type
_entity_poly.pdbx_seq_one_letter_code
_entity_poly.pdbx_strand_id
1 'polypeptide(L)'
;VRRCGDEVAARNCPYGRPPQPACGAKLVDAPLTLLALVAAIGAIGALAVELILQRAVHHGLARPPRMHMEILISAPLSRVWEYASDVQRQPEWMHEMKRVEMITPGPIKVGSRGRATVRIFGISTTDDVVITRLEPPHAFGIRHEGKFTGEGLLEFSAASEQQTLIRWMEYLRPPLFPMLAGFLQRPILRRIFQSDLRHLKEILEER
;
A
#
# COMPACT_ATOMS: atom_id res chain seq x y z
N VAL A 1 65.31 -9.91 -22.92
CA VAL A 1 66.81 -9.93 -23.15
C VAL A 1 67.42 -8.81 -22.37
N ARG A 2 68.39 -9.20 -21.48
CA ARG A 2 69.42 -8.43 -20.74
C ARG A 2 68.86 -7.65 -19.51
N ARG A 3 69.11 -8.04 -18.29
CA ARG A 3 70.36 -8.24 -17.49
C ARG A 3 71.29 -7.00 -17.46
N CYS A 4 71.54 -6.62 -16.32
CA CYS A 4 72.74 -6.11 -15.57
C CYS A 4 72.25 -4.98 -14.63
N GLY A 5 72.43 -5.01 -13.42
CA GLY A 5 73.58 -5.38 -12.59
C GLY A 5 74.27 -4.07 -12.11
N ASP A 6 74.20 -3.78 -10.88
CA ASP A 6 75.34 -3.66 -10.04
C ASP A 6 75.04 -2.92 -8.72
N GLU A 7 75.38 -3.57 -7.65
CA GLU A 7 75.67 -2.99 -6.33
C GLU A 7 76.65 -1.85 -6.46
N VAL A 8 76.50 -0.80 -5.69
CA VAL A 8 77.62 -0.19 -4.93
C VAL A 8 77.08 0.84 -3.93
N ALA A 9 77.51 0.64 -2.68
CA ALA A 9 77.79 1.61 -1.64
C ALA A 9 76.63 2.29 -0.90
N ALA A 10 76.27 1.68 0.19
CA ALA A 10 75.81 2.35 1.41
C ALA A 10 76.94 3.35 1.89
N ARG A 11 76.64 4.63 1.92
CA ARG A 11 77.31 5.58 2.79
C ARG A 11 76.34 6.52 3.42
N ASN A 12 76.25 6.40 4.74
CA ASN A 12 75.82 7.33 5.77
C ASN A 12 75.27 8.69 5.29
N CYS A 13 73.92 8.83 5.41
CA CYS A 13 73.27 10.12 5.58
C CYS A 13 72.86 10.30 7.04
N PRO A 14 73.47 11.29 7.76
CA PRO A 14 73.11 11.54 9.18
C PRO A 14 71.90 12.49 9.33
N TYR A 15 70.95 12.47 8.44
CA TYR A 15 69.72 13.22 8.62
C TYR A 15 68.55 12.24 8.72
N GLY A 16 67.92 12.24 9.90
CA GLY A 16 66.77 11.48 10.21
C GLY A 16 65.69 11.75 9.17
N ARG A 17 64.98 10.67 8.72
CA ARG A 17 63.78 10.77 7.89
C ARG A 17 62.80 11.71 8.57
N PRO A 18 62.28 12.72 7.87
CA PRO A 18 61.13 13.46 8.40
C PRO A 18 59.99 12.48 8.72
N PRO A 19 59.23 12.71 9.79
CA PRO A 19 58.08 11.88 10.09
C PRO A 19 57.16 11.92 8.89
N GLN A 20 56.85 10.75 8.36
CA GLN A 20 55.81 10.64 7.33
C GLN A 20 54.51 11.18 7.94
N PRO A 21 53.80 12.11 7.27
CA PRO A 21 52.50 12.53 7.75
C PRO A 21 51.63 11.27 7.82
N ALA A 22 51.05 11.03 8.98
CA ALA A 22 50.01 10.01 9.14
C ALA A 22 48.89 10.34 8.15
N CYS A 23 48.99 9.74 6.96
CA CYS A 23 48.04 9.92 5.88
C CYS A 23 46.83 9.04 6.19
N GLY A 24 45.66 9.65 6.33
CA GLY A 24 44.44 8.93 6.21
C GLY A 24 43.50 8.98 7.39
N ALA A 25 43.22 10.15 7.90
CA ALA A 25 41.87 10.34 8.47
C ALA A 25 40.90 10.27 7.30
N LYS A 26 40.12 9.17 7.23
CA LYS A 26 39.10 8.92 6.19
C LYS A 26 38.01 9.98 6.28
N LEU A 27 38.17 11.07 5.53
CA LEU A 27 37.17 12.14 5.42
C LEU A 27 35.90 11.69 4.65
N VAL A 28 35.90 10.45 4.17
CA VAL A 28 34.81 9.90 3.32
C VAL A 28 33.65 9.34 4.14
N ASP A 29 33.89 8.98 5.39
CA ASP A 29 32.88 8.29 6.22
C ASP A 29 31.92 9.27 6.97
N ALA A 30 32.31 10.53 7.14
CA ALA A 30 31.51 11.53 7.85
C ALA A 30 30.13 11.81 7.24
N PRO A 31 29.95 11.96 5.90
CA PRO A 31 28.62 12.18 5.32
C PRO A 31 27.75 10.92 5.39
N LEU A 32 28.32 9.73 5.28
CA LEU A 32 27.57 8.47 5.37
C LEU A 32 27.11 8.20 6.81
N THR A 33 27.93 8.47 7.80
CA THR A 33 27.56 8.30 9.22
C THR A 33 26.49 9.31 9.63
N LEU A 34 26.56 10.56 9.17
CA LEU A 34 25.53 11.56 9.42
C LEU A 34 24.20 11.15 8.77
N LEU A 35 24.21 10.68 7.51
CA LEU A 35 23.03 10.21 6.82
C LEU A 35 22.40 9.00 7.54
N ALA A 36 23.22 8.05 7.98
CA ALA A 36 22.76 6.90 8.75
C ALA A 36 22.13 7.31 10.10
N LEU A 37 22.73 8.28 10.79
CA LEU A 37 22.20 8.82 12.04
C LEU A 37 20.85 9.51 11.83
N VAL A 38 20.72 10.35 10.80
CA VAL A 38 19.45 11.01 10.46
C VAL A 38 18.37 9.97 10.10
N ALA A 39 18.74 8.96 9.32
CA ALA A 39 17.81 7.87 8.99
C ALA A 39 17.36 7.08 10.24
N ALA A 40 18.31 6.79 11.15
CA ALA A 40 17.99 6.10 12.40
C ALA A 40 17.05 6.92 13.31
N ILE A 41 17.33 8.22 13.46
CA ILE A 41 16.45 9.12 14.23
C ILE A 41 15.06 9.19 13.58
N GLY A 42 14.98 9.30 12.25
CA GLY A 42 13.72 9.29 11.51
C GLY A 42 12.93 7.99 11.73
N ALA A 43 13.61 6.83 11.68
CA ALA A 43 12.98 5.54 11.92
C ALA A 43 12.46 5.38 13.37
N ILE A 44 13.24 5.83 14.35
CA ILE A 44 12.82 5.82 15.76
C ILE A 44 11.61 6.75 15.96
N GLY A 45 11.62 7.94 15.35
CA GLY A 45 10.50 8.87 15.38
C GLY A 45 9.24 8.27 14.76
N ALA A 46 9.36 7.64 13.59
CA ALA A 46 8.24 6.96 12.94
C ALA A 46 7.67 5.82 13.79
N LEU A 47 8.55 5.02 14.42
CA LEU A 47 8.12 3.95 15.32
C LEU A 47 7.40 4.50 16.56
N ALA A 48 7.91 5.58 17.15
CA ALA A 48 7.25 6.22 18.29
C ALA A 48 5.85 6.74 17.92
N VAL A 49 5.71 7.40 16.77
CA VAL A 49 4.41 7.86 16.27
C VAL A 49 3.48 6.68 16.01
N GLU A 50 3.96 5.62 15.39
CA GLU A 50 3.17 4.40 15.16
C GLU A 50 2.62 3.81 16.46
N LEU A 51 3.47 3.66 17.49
CA LEU A 51 3.06 3.14 18.81
C LEU A 51 2.05 4.05 19.50
N ILE A 52 2.22 5.36 19.39
CA ILE A 52 1.26 6.33 19.95
C ILE A 52 -0.10 6.20 19.25
N LEU A 53 -0.10 6.14 17.90
CA LEU A 53 -1.33 5.98 17.11
C LEU A 53 -2.03 4.65 17.41
N GLN A 54 -1.29 3.55 17.52
CA GLN A 54 -1.84 2.24 17.88
C GLN A 54 -2.50 2.29 19.27
N ARG A 55 -1.84 2.88 20.27
CA ARG A 55 -2.39 3.04 21.60
C ARG A 55 -3.62 3.94 21.60
N ALA A 56 -3.57 5.07 20.89
CA ALA A 56 -4.71 5.98 20.78
C ALA A 56 -5.94 5.29 20.18
N VAL A 57 -5.75 4.48 19.12
CA VAL A 57 -6.84 3.68 18.54
C VAL A 57 -7.31 2.59 19.50
N HIS A 58 -6.40 1.89 20.16
CA HIS A 58 -6.75 0.83 21.12
C HIS A 58 -7.57 1.37 22.31
N HIS A 59 -7.25 2.54 22.82
CA HIS A 59 -7.98 3.18 23.92
C HIS A 59 -9.18 4.02 23.45
N GLY A 60 -9.54 3.98 22.16
CA GLY A 60 -10.69 4.73 21.63
C GLY A 60 -10.48 6.24 21.52
N LEU A 61 -9.25 6.73 21.74
CA LEU A 61 -8.89 8.15 21.64
C LEU A 61 -8.77 8.62 20.18
N ALA A 62 -8.55 7.68 19.25
CA ALA A 62 -8.53 7.92 17.82
C ALA A 62 -9.31 6.83 17.07
N ARG A 63 -9.81 7.16 15.89
CA ARG A 63 -10.45 6.18 15.02
C ARG A 63 -9.42 5.61 14.02
N PRO A 64 -9.52 4.30 13.69
CA PRO A 64 -8.67 3.73 12.63
C PRO A 64 -8.87 4.49 11.31
N PRO A 65 -7.87 4.52 10.42
CA PRO A 65 -7.90 5.28 9.17
C PRO A 65 -8.82 4.63 8.12
N ARG A 66 -10.11 4.50 8.45
CA ARG A 66 -11.14 4.03 7.52
C ARG A 66 -11.49 5.10 6.51
N MET A 67 -11.77 4.67 5.29
CA MET A 67 -12.26 5.50 4.20
C MET A 67 -13.74 5.25 4.02
N HIS A 68 -14.51 6.33 3.84
CA HIS A 68 -15.94 6.27 3.55
C HIS A 68 -16.18 7.07 2.28
N MET A 69 -16.75 6.43 1.30
CA MET A 69 -17.17 7.01 0.02
C MET A 69 -18.63 6.66 -0.21
N GLU A 70 -19.33 7.52 -0.93
CA GLU A 70 -20.70 7.25 -1.34
C GLU A 70 -20.98 7.83 -2.72
N ILE A 71 -21.92 7.23 -3.42
CA ILE A 71 -22.41 7.72 -4.70
C ILE A 71 -23.86 7.30 -4.92
N LEU A 72 -24.63 8.20 -5.54
CA LEU A 72 -25.96 7.93 -6.03
C LEU A 72 -25.89 7.62 -7.53
N ILE A 73 -26.42 6.46 -7.91
CA ILE A 73 -26.46 5.96 -9.29
C ILE A 73 -27.92 5.91 -9.75
N SER A 74 -28.20 6.46 -10.94
CA SER A 74 -29.53 6.44 -11.56
C SER A 74 -29.79 5.10 -12.26
N ALA A 75 -29.86 4.05 -11.45
CA ALA A 75 -30.20 2.69 -11.88
C ALA A 75 -30.86 1.93 -10.73
N PRO A 76 -31.75 0.94 -11.03
CA PRO A 76 -32.39 0.10 -10.03
C PRO A 76 -31.40 -0.71 -9.20
N LEU A 77 -31.74 -0.96 -7.92
CA LEU A 77 -30.90 -1.67 -6.96
C LEU A 77 -30.41 -3.04 -7.47
N SER A 78 -31.28 -3.81 -8.11
CA SER A 78 -30.90 -5.13 -8.65
C SER A 78 -29.80 -5.04 -9.70
N ARG A 79 -29.93 -4.08 -10.64
CA ARG A 79 -28.95 -3.88 -11.71
C ARG A 79 -27.60 -3.42 -11.16
N VAL A 80 -27.61 -2.48 -10.20
CA VAL A 80 -26.38 -1.97 -9.55
C VAL A 80 -25.69 -3.10 -8.77
N TRP A 81 -26.47 -3.87 -8.02
CA TRP A 81 -25.99 -5.03 -7.29
C TRP A 81 -25.33 -6.06 -8.20
N GLU A 82 -26.04 -6.54 -9.23
CA GLU A 82 -25.54 -7.56 -10.16
C GLU A 82 -24.20 -7.18 -10.78
N TYR A 83 -24.04 -5.90 -11.11
CA TYR A 83 -22.82 -5.43 -11.74
C TYR A 83 -21.68 -5.21 -10.74
N ALA A 84 -21.94 -4.52 -9.63
CA ALA A 84 -20.90 -4.11 -8.70
C ALA A 84 -20.42 -5.26 -7.79
N SER A 85 -21.26 -6.25 -7.48
CA SER A 85 -20.90 -7.43 -6.69
C SER A 85 -20.24 -8.55 -7.48
N ASP A 86 -20.28 -8.50 -8.82
CA ASP A 86 -19.57 -9.44 -9.67
C ASP A 86 -18.07 -9.16 -9.63
N VAL A 87 -17.33 -10.01 -8.91
CA VAL A 87 -15.88 -9.85 -8.72
C VAL A 87 -15.12 -9.92 -10.05
N GLN A 88 -15.63 -10.58 -11.06
CA GLN A 88 -14.98 -10.67 -12.38
C GLN A 88 -15.11 -9.36 -13.15
N ARG A 89 -16.13 -8.56 -12.84
CA ARG A 89 -16.35 -7.24 -13.44
C ARG A 89 -15.65 -6.11 -12.67
N GLN A 90 -15.12 -6.36 -11.50
CA GLN A 90 -14.41 -5.33 -10.73
C GLN A 90 -13.30 -4.62 -11.54
N PRO A 91 -12.50 -5.30 -12.38
CA PRO A 91 -11.53 -4.61 -13.24
C PRO A 91 -12.15 -3.69 -14.31
N GLU A 92 -13.45 -3.82 -14.60
CA GLU A 92 -14.13 -2.96 -15.57
C GLU A 92 -14.37 -1.54 -15.02
N TRP A 93 -14.54 -1.41 -13.69
CA TRP A 93 -14.86 -0.13 -13.05
C TRP A 93 -13.83 0.33 -12.01
N MET A 94 -13.02 -0.56 -11.46
CA MET A 94 -11.88 -0.23 -10.59
C MET A 94 -10.60 -0.11 -11.42
N HIS A 95 -10.12 1.10 -11.66
CA HIS A 95 -8.96 1.35 -12.54
C HIS A 95 -7.68 0.67 -12.08
N GLU A 96 -7.47 0.57 -10.78
CA GLU A 96 -6.30 -0.06 -10.18
C GLU A 96 -6.40 -1.59 -10.19
N MET A 97 -7.59 -2.16 -10.22
CA MET A 97 -7.82 -3.59 -10.29
C MET A 97 -7.47 -4.10 -11.69
N LYS A 98 -6.50 -5.01 -11.78
CA LYS A 98 -6.07 -5.56 -13.07
C LYS A 98 -6.64 -6.95 -13.34
N ARG A 99 -6.84 -7.72 -12.28
CA ARG A 99 -7.32 -9.10 -12.38
C ARG A 99 -7.90 -9.55 -11.05
N VAL A 100 -8.98 -10.29 -11.11
CA VAL A 100 -9.53 -11.06 -9.99
C VAL A 100 -9.69 -12.50 -10.43
N GLU A 101 -9.15 -13.43 -9.65
CA GLU A 101 -9.24 -14.86 -9.88
C GLU A 101 -9.85 -15.53 -8.64
N MET A 102 -10.94 -16.28 -8.84
CA MET A 102 -11.49 -17.09 -7.77
C MET A 102 -10.67 -18.36 -7.60
N ILE A 103 -10.19 -18.61 -6.37
CA ILE A 103 -9.47 -19.84 -5.98
C ILE A 103 -10.48 -20.90 -5.56
N THR A 104 -11.52 -20.49 -4.83
CA THR A 104 -12.60 -21.40 -4.44
C THR A 104 -13.50 -21.67 -5.64
N PRO A 105 -13.65 -22.94 -6.08
CA PRO A 105 -14.49 -23.26 -7.22
C PRO A 105 -15.99 -23.14 -6.88
N GLY A 106 -16.79 -22.92 -7.93
CA GLY A 106 -18.24 -22.83 -7.83
C GLY A 106 -18.79 -21.44 -7.53
N PRO A 107 -20.08 -21.32 -7.18
CA PRO A 107 -20.71 -20.04 -6.89
C PRO A 107 -20.05 -19.32 -5.71
N ILE A 108 -19.96 -18.00 -5.81
CA ILE A 108 -19.42 -17.16 -4.73
C ILE A 108 -20.32 -17.23 -3.51
N LYS A 109 -19.71 -17.42 -2.33
CA LYS A 109 -20.38 -17.44 -1.02
C LYS A 109 -19.45 -16.87 0.04
N VAL A 110 -19.97 -16.59 1.22
CA VAL A 110 -19.15 -16.22 2.38
C VAL A 110 -18.11 -17.31 2.63
N GLY A 111 -16.84 -16.92 2.81
CA GLY A 111 -15.68 -17.80 2.90
C GLY A 111 -15.04 -18.16 1.56
N SER A 112 -15.62 -17.81 0.41
CA SER A 112 -14.95 -17.98 -0.88
C SER A 112 -13.67 -17.14 -0.93
N ARG A 113 -12.61 -17.74 -1.45
CA ARG A 113 -11.29 -17.13 -1.58
C ARG A 113 -11.02 -16.77 -3.03
N GLY A 114 -10.41 -15.63 -3.23
CA GLY A 114 -9.94 -15.17 -4.53
C GLY A 114 -8.56 -14.55 -4.40
N ARG A 115 -8.00 -14.17 -5.52
CA ARG A 115 -6.75 -13.44 -5.64
C ARG A 115 -6.97 -12.22 -6.49
N ALA A 116 -6.67 -11.05 -5.94
CA ALA A 116 -6.81 -9.77 -6.62
C ALA A 116 -5.43 -9.19 -6.93
N THR A 117 -5.21 -8.82 -8.19
CA THR A 117 -4.02 -8.10 -8.63
C THR A 117 -4.39 -6.64 -8.83
N VAL A 118 -3.76 -5.76 -8.07
CA VAL A 118 -3.93 -4.30 -8.18
C VAL A 118 -2.63 -3.64 -8.60
N ARG A 119 -2.75 -2.50 -9.30
CA ARG A 119 -1.60 -1.69 -9.72
C ARG A 119 -1.83 -0.24 -9.33
N ILE A 120 -1.06 0.25 -8.35
CA ILE A 120 -1.12 1.62 -7.85
C ILE A 120 0.25 2.27 -8.07
N PHE A 121 0.30 3.44 -8.72
CA PHE A 121 1.54 4.17 -9.06
C PHE A 121 2.60 3.32 -9.79
N GLY A 122 2.15 2.42 -10.66
CA GLY A 122 3.05 1.54 -11.41
C GLY A 122 3.53 0.29 -10.66
N ILE A 123 3.27 0.19 -9.37
CA ILE A 123 3.62 -0.96 -8.52
C ILE A 123 2.43 -1.93 -8.51
N SER A 124 2.67 -3.16 -8.96
CA SER A 124 1.66 -4.23 -8.90
C SER A 124 1.85 -5.09 -7.67
N THR A 125 0.74 -5.37 -6.98
CA THR A 125 0.67 -6.36 -5.90
C THR A 125 -0.45 -7.35 -6.20
N THR A 126 -0.25 -8.59 -5.75
CA THR A 126 -1.26 -9.63 -5.83
C THR A 126 -1.48 -10.14 -4.41
N ASP A 127 -2.70 -10.00 -3.93
CA ASP A 127 -3.07 -10.33 -2.57
C ASP A 127 -4.29 -11.27 -2.55
N ASP A 128 -4.33 -12.17 -1.57
CA ASP A 128 -5.47 -13.03 -1.35
C ASP A 128 -6.61 -12.23 -0.71
N VAL A 129 -7.83 -12.54 -1.11
CA VAL A 129 -9.06 -11.93 -0.60
C VAL A 129 -10.07 -13.01 -0.23
N VAL A 130 -10.86 -12.73 0.81
CA VAL A 130 -11.92 -13.63 1.29
C VAL A 130 -13.24 -12.87 1.32
N ILE A 131 -14.28 -13.45 0.77
CA ILE A 131 -15.64 -12.91 0.88
C ILE A 131 -16.11 -13.07 2.33
N THR A 132 -16.40 -11.95 2.99
CA THR A 132 -16.82 -11.93 4.41
C THR A 132 -18.31 -11.65 4.57
N ARG A 133 -18.93 -11.00 3.59
CA ARG A 133 -20.34 -10.68 3.60
C ARG A 133 -20.91 -10.80 2.19
N LEU A 134 -22.05 -11.45 2.06
CA LEU A 134 -22.78 -11.57 0.81
C LEU A 134 -24.28 -11.63 1.12
N GLU A 135 -24.95 -10.50 1.01
CA GLU A 135 -26.36 -10.29 1.33
C GLU A 135 -27.04 -9.59 0.15
N PRO A 136 -27.43 -10.34 -0.91
CA PRO A 136 -28.08 -9.76 -2.07
C PRO A 136 -29.43 -9.13 -1.72
N PRO A 137 -29.77 -7.96 -2.25
CA PRO A 137 -28.95 -7.06 -3.05
C PRO A 137 -28.31 -5.92 -2.21
N HIS A 138 -28.03 -6.14 -0.92
CA HIS A 138 -27.77 -5.06 0.04
C HIS A 138 -26.33 -4.93 0.50
N ALA A 139 -25.54 -6.03 0.57
CA ALA A 139 -24.18 -5.91 1.09
C ALA A 139 -23.21 -6.94 0.49
N PHE A 140 -22.02 -6.45 0.12
CA PHE A 140 -20.88 -7.23 -0.35
C PHE A 140 -19.64 -6.84 0.43
N GLY A 141 -19.04 -7.77 1.15
CA GLY A 141 -17.87 -7.53 1.99
C GLY A 141 -16.71 -8.47 1.68
N ILE A 142 -15.51 -7.95 1.75
CA ILE A 142 -14.26 -8.67 1.56
C ILE A 142 -13.29 -8.40 2.70
N ARG A 143 -12.37 -9.35 2.92
CA ARG A 143 -11.20 -9.18 3.77
C ARG A 143 -9.95 -9.42 2.93
N HIS A 144 -9.00 -8.50 3.04
CA HIS A 144 -7.68 -8.61 2.43
C HIS A 144 -6.74 -9.42 3.34
N GLU A 145 -6.12 -10.47 2.81
CA GLU A 145 -5.24 -11.40 3.53
C GLU A 145 -3.84 -11.48 2.90
N GLY A 146 -3.36 -10.40 2.29
CA GLY A 146 -2.07 -10.33 1.61
C GLY A 146 -1.06 -9.41 2.28
N LYS A 147 -0.26 -8.73 1.47
CA LYS A 147 0.67 -7.70 1.93
C LYS A 147 -0.06 -6.54 2.58
N PHE A 148 -1.20 -6.16 2.00
CA PHE A 148 -2.15 -5.26 2.63
C PHE A 148 -3.21 -6.11 3.32
N THR A 149 -3.47 -5.84 4.59
CA THR A 149 -4.56 -6.46 5.32
C THR A 149 -5.66 -5.44 5.56
N GLY A 150 -6.90 -5.90 5.76
CA GLY A 150 -8.00 -4.99 6.00
C GLY A 150 -9.34 -5.53 5.53
N GLU A 151 -10.30 -4.63 5.41
CA GLU A 151 -11.69 -4.98 5.08
C GLU A 151 -12.29 -3.93 4.17
N GLY A 152 -13.01 -4.41 3.15
CA GLY A 152 -13.86 -3.62 2.28
C GLY A 152 -15.32 -4.03 2.43
N LEU A 153 -16.23 -3.06 2.44
CA LEU A 153 -17.67 -3.27 2.51
C LEU A 153 -18.38 -2.30 1.57
N LEU A 154 -19.13 -2.85 0.62
CA LEU A 154 -20.08 -2.13 -0.21
C LEU A 154 -21.48 -2.39 0.34
N GLU A 155 -22.20 -1.32 0.65
CA GLU A 155 -23.62 -1.36 1.04
C GLU A 155 -24.45 -0.67 -0.03
N PHE A 156 -25.57 -1.28 -0.38
CA PHE A 156 -26.46 -0.85 -1.45
C PHE A 156 -27.86 -0.64 -0.87
N SER A 157 -28.44 0.51 -1.16
CA SER A 157 -29.82 0.83 -0.75
C SER A 157 -30.57 1.55 -1.86
N ALA A 158 -31.84 1.19 -2.07
CA ALA A 158 -32.68 1.93 -2.98
C ALA A 158 -32.97 3.33 -2.42
N ALA A 159 -32.62 4.36 -3.18
CA ALA A 159 -33.02 5.73 -2.89
C ALA A 159 -34.38 6.05 -3.53
N SER A 160 -34.69 5.40 -4.66
CA SER A 160 -35.99 5.33 -5.32
C SER A 160 -36.06 4.05 -6.17
N GLU A 161 -37.11 3.83 -6.91
CA GLU A 161 -37.22 2.68 -7.84
C GLU A 161 -36.11 2.67 -8.90
N GLN A 162 -35.67 3.84 -9.33
CA GLN A 162 -34.66 4.04 -10.38
C GLN A 162 -33.34 4.61 -9.86
N GLN A 163 -33.12 4.63 -8.54
CA GLN A 163 -31.90 5.17 -7.98
C GLN A 163 -31.40 4.30 -6.82
N THR A 164 -30.09 4.08 -6.83
CA THR A 164 -29.37 3.31 -5.80
C THR A 164 -28.28 4.15 -5.17
N LEU A 165 -28.26 4.19 -3.84
CA LEU A 165 -27.15 4.73 -3.08
C LEU A 165 -26.19 3.60 -2.74
N ILE A 166 -24.93 3.74 -3.16
CA ILE A 166 -23.80 2.90 -2.73
C ILE A 166 -23.04 3.64 -1.64
N ARG A 167 -22.75 2.93 -0.54
CA ARG A 167 -21.78 3.33 0.47
C ARG A 167 -20.64 2.33 0.48
N TRP A 168 -19.42 2.82 0.32
CA TRP A 168 -18.21 2.00 0.37
C TRP A 168 -17.36 2.40 1.57
N MET A 169 -17.15 1.45 2.46
CA MET A 169 -16.20 1.55 3.56
C MET A 169 -14.99 0.69 3.22
N GLU A 170 -13.80 1.28 3.33
CA GLU A 170 -12.55 0.58 3.09
C GLU A 170 -11.56 0.87 4.22
N TYR A 171 -10.89 -0.16 4.68
CA TYR A 171 -9.83 -0.09 5.67
C TYR A 171 -8.66 -0.94 5.23
N LEU A 172 -7.56 -0.31 4.82
CA LEU A 172 -6.35 -0.98 4.38
C LEU A 172 -5.21 -0.67 5.34
N ARG A 173 -4.54 -1.72 5.80
CA ARG A 173 -3.35 -1.65 6.64
C ARG A 173 -2.13 -2.05 5.84
N PRO A 174 -1.20 -1.13 5.59
CA PRO A 174 0.09 -1.42 4.98
C PRO A 174 0.92 -2.36 5.87
N PRO A 175 1.89 -3.11 5.29
CA PRO A 175 2.73 -4.05 6.03
C PRO A 175 3.67 -3.37 7.02
N LEU A 176 4.08 -2.11 6.74
CA LEU A 176 4.93 -1.33 7.61
C LEU A 176 4.18 -0.10 8.13
N PHE A 177 4.28 0.17 9.42
CA PHE A 177 3.64 1.31 10.09
C PHE A 177 2.14 1.41 9.77
N PRO A 178 1.32 0.38 10.10
CA PRO A 178 -0.05 0.26 9.62
C PRO A 178 -0.95 1.45 9.98
N MET A 179 -0.73 2.12 11.13
CA MET A 179 -1.48 3.32 11.49
C MET A 179 -0.94 4.56 10.78
N LEU A 180 0.35 4.84 10.91
CA LEU A 180 0.98 6.03 10.31
C LEU A 180 0.83 6.03 8.79
N ALA A 181 1.24 4.94 8.12
CA ALA A 181 1.11 4.83 6.67
C ALA A 181 -0.36 4.77 6.24
N GLY A 182 -1.24 4.14 7.03
CA GLY A 182 -2.68 4.13 6.80
C GLY A 182 -3.28 5.55 6.81
N PHE A 183 -2.89 6.39 7.75
CA PHE A 183 -3.33 7.80 7.77
C PHE A 183 -2.76 8.60 6.60
N LEU A 184 -1.49 8.41 6.26
CA LEU A 184 -0.84 9.13 5.16
C LEU A 184 -1.40 8.76 3.77
N GLN A 185 -1.70 7.49 3.51
CA GLN A 185 -2.24 7.03 2.23
C GLN A 185 -3.74 7.33 2.07
N ARG A 186 -4.48 7.49 3.18
CA ARG A 186 -5.94 7.66 3.17
C ARG A 186 -6.47 8.71 2.18
N PRO A 187 -5.95 9.95 2.11
CA PRO A 187 -6.50 10.96 1.20
C PRO A 187 -6.31 10.58 -0.28
N ILE A 188 -5.23 9.88 -0.60
CA ILE A 188 -4.92 9.45 -1.97
C ILE A 188 -5.84 8.29 -2.36
N LEU A 189 -5.88 7.23 -1.55
CA LEU A 189 -6.73 6.07 -1.81
C LEU A 189 -8.21 6.43 -1.85
N ARG A 190 -8.66 7.34 -0.97
CA ARG A 190 -10.04 7.83 -1.01
C ARG A 190 -10.38 8.50 -2.36
N ARG A 191 -9.45 9.26 -2.95
CA ARG A 191 -9.66 9.88 -4.27
C ARG A 191 -9.75 8.83 -5.37
N ILE A 192 -8.91 7.80 -5.30
CA ILE A 192 -8.90 6.67 -6.23
C ILE A 192 -10.26 5.96 -6.18
N PHE A 193 -10.65 5.46 -5.02
CA PHE A 193 -11.91 4.72 -4.85
C PHE A 193 -13.16 5.58 -5.16
N GLN A 194 -13.11 6.89 -4.88
CA GLN A 194 -14.18 7.79 -5.29
C GLN A 194 -14.23 7.96 -6.82
N SER A 195 -13.08 7.87 -7.50
CA SER A 195 -13.03 7.86 -8.96
C SER A 195 -13.60 6.57 -9.54
N ASP A 196 -13.32 5.43 -8.90
CA ASP A 196 -13.85 4.14 -9.30
C ASP A 196 -15.37 4.10 -9.19
N LEU A 197 -15.92 4.62 -8.09
CA LEU A 197 -17.38 4.75 -7.95
C LEU A 197 -18.00 5.66 -9.03
N ARG A 198 -17.33 6.72 -9.44
CA ARG A 198 -17.80 7.57 -10.55
C ARG A 198 -17.79 6.82 -11.87
N HIS A 199 -16.75 6.05 -12.14
CA HIS A 199 -16.67 5.22 -13.33
C HIS A 199 -17.76 4.12 -13.34
N LEU A 200 -18.01 3.48 -12.18
CA LEU A 200 -19.14 2.56 -12.04
C LEU A 200 -20.47 3.24 -12.37
N LYS A 201 -20.68 4.46 -11.90
CA LYS A 201 -21.86 5.26 -12.19
C LYS A 201 -22.01 5.52 -13.69
N GLU A 202 -20.94 5.97 -14.36
CA GLU A 202 -20.92 6.22 -15.81
C GLU A 202 -21.32 4.95 -16.58
N ILE A 203 -20.74 3.80 -16.28
CA ILE A 203 -21.07 2.52 -16.93
C ILE A 203 -22.55 2.14 -16.76
N LEU A 204 -23.13 2.38 -15.58
CA LEU A 204 -24.49 1.97 -15.28
C LEU A 204 -25.55 2.96 -15.75
N GLU A 205 -25.21 4.23 -15.93
CA GLU A 205 -26.14 5.26 -16.41
C GLU A 205 -26.13 5.41 -17.94
N GLU A 206 -25.01 5.03 -18.62
CA GLU A 206 -24.91 5.05 -20.09
C GLU A 206 -25.60 3.86 -20.79
N ARG A 207 -25.97 2.82 -20.07
CA ARG A 207 -26.62 1.58 -20.58
C ARG A 207 -28.07 1.52 -20.14
#